data_f4435a3d78c1c0f6cdce95b26f07d421
#
_entry.id   f4435a3d78c1c0f6cdce95b26f07d421
#
_cell.length_a   1.000
_cell.length_b   1.000
_cell.length_c   1.000
_cell.angle_alpha   90.00
_cell.angle_beta   90.00
_cell.angle_gamma   90.00
#
_symmetry.space_group_name_H-M   'P 1'
#
loop_
_entity.id
_entity.type
_entity.pdbx_description
1 polymer ?
#
loop_
_entity_poly.entity_id
_entity_poly.type
_entity_poly.pdbx_seq_one_letter_code
_entity_poly.pdbx_strand_id
1 'polypeptide(L)'
;VMVDTAGRLPTQTNLMNELARIRKVQGKAMEGAPHEVILVLDGTNGQNALMQAKAFDESAGLTGLIITKLDGTAKGGVLVALANSREKPLPIYYIGVGETIDDLQPFKADEFAAALIGLDQIGGANK
;
A
#
# COMPACT_ATOMS: atom_id res chain seq x y z
N VAL A 1 -19.25 -2.15 0.59
CA VAL A 1 -18.85 -3.15 1.59
C VAL A 1 -17.34 -3.26 1.62
N MET A 2 -16.80 -3.30 2.82
CA MET A 2 -15.35 -3.44 3.04
C MET A 2 -15.13 -4.76 3.78
N VAL A 3 -14.23 -5.59 3.28
CA VAL A 3 -13.91 -6.90 3.86
C VAL A 3 -12.47 -6.88 4.34
N ASP A 4 -12.29 -7.00 5.64
CA ASP A 4 -10.98 -7.13 6.26
C ASP A 4 -10.59 -8.61 6.34
N THR A 5 -9.33 -8.92 6.08
CA THR A 5 -8.84 -10.29 6.05
C THR A 5 -7.78 -10.52 7.12
N ALA A 6 -7.54 -11.78 7.46
CA ALA A 6 -6.45 -12.14 8.34
C ALA A 6 -5.11 -11.71 7.73
N GLY A 7 -4.30 -11.00 8.51
CA GLY A 7 -2.96 -10.57 8.08
C GLY A 7 -1.89 -11.61 8.32
N ARG A 8 -2.18 -12.65 9.09
CA ARG A 8 -1.21 -13.69 9.44
C ARG A 8 -1.90 -15.04 9.58
N LEU A 9 -1.33 -16.04 8.96
CA LEU A 9 -1.62 -17.45 9.20
C LEU A 9 -0.29 -18.15 9.54
N PRO A 10 -0.33 -19.41 10.04
CA PRO A 10 0.89 -20.12 10.46
C PRO A 10 1.99 -20.18 9.40
N THR A 11 1.62 -20.18 8.12
CA THR A 11 2.58 -20.10 7.02
C THR A 11 2.14 -19.08 5.99
N GLN A 12 3.10 -18.46 5.30
CA GLN A 12 2.82 -17.51 4.23
C GLN A 12 2.04 -18.17 3.09
N THR A 13 2.37 -19.41 2.75
CA THR A 13 1.69 -20.19 1.71
C THR A 13 0.21 -20.36 2.04
N ASN A 14 -0.11 -20.70 3.30
CA ASN A 14 -1.50 -20.84 3.75
C ASN A 14 -2.25 -19.52 3.67
N LEU A 15 -1.60 -18.42 4.04
CA LEU A 15 -2.19 -17.08 3.93
C LEU A 15 -2.53 -16.75 2.47
N MET A 16 -1.60 -16.98 1.55
CA MET A 16 -1.79 -16.67 0.14
C MET A 16 -2.90 -17.52 -0.48
N ASN A 17 -2.95 -18.80 -0.14
CA ASN A 17 -4.03 -19.69 -0.58
C ASN A 17 -5.40 -19.24 -0.07
N GLU A 18 -5.47 -18.82 1.19
CA GLU A 18 -6.71 -18.33 1.79
C GLU A 18 -7.18 -17.02 1.14
N LEU A 19 -6.28 -16.11 0.83
CA LEU A 19 -6.61 -14.86 0.14
C LEU A 19 -7.15 -15.13 -1.27
N ALA A 20 -6.52 -16.03 -2.01
CA ALA A 20 -7.00 -16.43 -3.33
C ALA A 20 -8.40 -17.03 -3.26
N ARG A 21 -8.66 -17.85 -2.24
CA ARG A 21 -9.96 -18.46 -2.00
C ARG A 21 -11.02 -17.41 -1.65
N ILE A 22 -10.70 -16.47 -0.77
CA ILE A 22 -11.60 -15.38 -0.40
C ILE A 22 -12.01 -14.58 -1.62
N ARG A 23 -11.05 -14.24 -2.46
CA ARG A 23 -11.31 -13.52 -3.71
C ARG A 23 -12.27 -14.28 -4.62
N LYS A 24 -12.06 -15.57 -4.76
CA LYS A 24 -12.92 -16.43 -5.59
C LYS A 24 -14.34 -16.49 -5.04
N VAL A 25 -14.50 -16.62 -3.74
CA VAL A 25 -15.81 -16.65 -3.08
C VAL A 25 -16.54 -15.32 -3.25
N GLN A 26 -15.83 -14.20 -3.13
CA GLN A 26 -16.41 -12.87 -3.35
C GLN A 26 -16.96 -12.73 -4.77
N GLY A 27 -16.21 -13.20 -5.77
CA GLY A 27 -16.64 -13.19 -7.16
C GLY A 27 -17.88 -14.04 -7.43
N LYS A 28 -18.06 -15.13 -6.67
CA LYS A 28 -19.28 -15.94 -6.73
C LYS A 28 -20.48 -15.27 -6.07
N ALA A 29 -20.24 -14.53 -4.99
CA ALA A 29 -21.30 -13.85 -4.26
C ALA A 29 -21.82 -12.61 -4.98
N MET A 30 -20.95 -11.93 -5.71
CA MET A 30 -21.30 -10.73 -6.47
C MET A 30 -20.43 -10.65 -7.72
N GLU A 31 -21.06 -10.58 -8.89
CA GLU A 31 -20.34 -10.45 -10.17
C GLU A 31 -19.45 -9.21 -10.17
N GLY A 32 -18.21 -9.39 -10.58
CA GLY A 32 -17.21 -8.32 -10.61
C GLY A 32 -16.50 -8.04 -9.28
N ALA A 33 -16.93 -8.69 -8.19
CA ALA A 33 -16.24 -8.55 -6.91
C ALA A 33 -14.98 -9.44 -6.85
N PRO A 34 -13.97 -9.04 -6.09
CA PRO A 34 -13.83 -7.74 -5.43
C PRO A 34 -13.53 -6.64 -6.44
N HIS A 35 -14.12 -5.47 -6.26
CA HIS A 35 -13.93 -4.32 -7.17
C HIS A 35 -12.57 -3.67 -6.93
N GLU A 36 -12.12 -3.67 -5.69
CA GLU A 36 -10.81 -3.19 -5.26
C GLU A 36 -10.18 -4.20 -4.34
N VAL A 37 -8.88 -4.41 -4.51
CA VAL A 37 -8.06 -5.22 -3.61
C VAL A 37 -6.89 -4.35 -3.15
N ILE A 38 -6.95 -3.90 -1.91
CA ILE A 38 -6.00 -2.94 -1.36
C ILE A 38 -5.13 -3.63 -0.33
N LEU A 39 -3.82 -3.51 -0.49
CA LEU A 39 -2.86 -4.00 0.49
C LEU A 39 -2.40 -2.84 1.38
N VAL A 40 -2.45 -3.07 2.69
CA VAL A 40 -1.90 -2.14 3.68
C VAL A 40 -0.49 -2.60 4.03
N LEU A 41 0.49 -1.76 3.75
CA LEU A 41 1.91 -2.04 4.00
C LEU A 41 2.45 -1.14 5.09
N ASP A 42 3.35 -1.69 5.89
CA ASP A 42 4.14 -0.95 6.88
C ASP A 42 5.35 -0.34 6.17
N GLY A 43 5.43 0.99 6.14
CA GLY A 43 6.50 1.72 5.47
C GLY A 43 7.87 1.56 6.11
N THR A 44 7.95 0.99 7.30
CA THR A 44 9.23 0.73 7.98
C THR A 44 9.88 -0.60 7.58
N ASN A 45 9.17 -1.46 6.85
CA ASN A 45 9.64 -2.80 6.51
C ASN A 45 10.63 -2.87 5.33
N GLY A 46 10.89 -1.77 4.65
CA GLY A 46 11.89 -1.71 3.57
C GLY A 46 11.66 -2.76 2.48
N GLN A 47 12.66 -3.58 2.21
CA GLN A 47 12.60 -4.63 1.17
C GLN A 47 11.49 -5.67 1.42
N ASN A 48 11.14 -5.92 2.67
CA ASN A 48 10.05 -6.83 3.00
C ASN A 48 8.71 -6.31 2.48
N ALA A 49 8.50 -5.00 2.45
CA ALA A 49 7.29 -4.40 1.88
C ALA A 49 7.16 -4.71 0.39
N LEU A 50 8.27 -4.63 -0.35
CA LEU A 50 8.30 -4.98 -1.77
C LEU A 50 7.97 -6.45 -2.01
N MET A 51 8.55 -7.34 -1.20
CA MET A 51 8.30 -8.78 -1.29
C MET A 51 6.85 -9.10 -0.95
N GLN A 52 6.29 -8.45 0.08
CA GLN A 52 4.88 -8.61 0.45
C GLN A 52 3.96 -8.16 -0.68
N ALA A 53 4.20 -6.98 -1.24
CA ALA A 53 3.38 -6.47 -2.35
C ALA A 53 3.36 -7.43 -3.53
N LYS A 54 4.52 -7.98 -3.88
CA LYS A 54 4.64 -8.95 -4.97
C LYS A 54 3.85 -10.23 -4.67
N ALA A 55 4.01 -10.79 -3.48
CA ALA A 55 3.35 -12.04 -3.09
C ALA A 55 1.82 -11.87 -3.05
N PHE A 56 1.33 -10.77 -2.46
CA PHE A 56 -0.11 -10.49 -2.41
C PHE A 56 -0.68 -10.21 -3.80
N ASP A 57 0.07 -9.54 -4.66
CA ASP A 57 -0.37 -9.26 -6.03
C ASP A 57 -0.52 -10.56 -6.83
N GLU A 58 0.43 -11.47 -6.71
CA GLU A 58 0.37 -12.78 -7.38
C GLU A 58 -0.82 -13.62 -6.90
N SER A 59 -1.17 -13.53 -5.62
CA SER A 59 -2.23 -14.36 -5.01
C SER A 59 -3.62 -13.75 -5.14
N ALA A 60 -3.75 -12.44 -5.02
CA ALA A 60 -5.05 -11.77 -4.93
C ALA A 60 -5.29 -10.73 -6.02
N GLY A 61 -4.26 -10.31 -6.75
CA GLY A 61 -4.39 -9.28 -7.79
C GLY A 61 -4.70 -7.91 -7.21
N LEU A 62 -3.67 -7.22 -6.74
CA LEU A 62 -3.83 -5.92 -6.08
C LEU A 62 -4.26 -4.84 -7.06
N THR A 63 -5.12 -3.93 -6.59
CA THR A 63 -5.53 -2.74 -7.34
C THR A 63 -5.02 -1.44 -6.73
N GLY A 64 -4.56 -1.47 -5.48
CA GLY A 64 -4.04 -0.29 -4.82
C GLY A 64 -3.31 -0.60 -3.53
N LEU A 65 -2.66 0.42 -2.99
CA LEU A 65 -1.86 0.32 -1.78
C LEU A 65 -2.23 1.42 -0.79
N ILE A 66 -2.08 1.11 0.49
CA ILE A 66 -2.04 2.08 1.58
C ILE A 66 -0.73 1.82 2.33
N ILE A 67 0.07 2.85 2.52
CA ILE A 67 1.36 2.74 3.19
C ILE A 67 1.30 3.45 4.53
N THR A 68 1.55 2.74 5.62
CA THR A 68 1.50 3.28 6.97
C THR A 68 2.89 3.55 7.53
N LYS A 69 2.95 4.22 8.66
CA LYS A 69 4.17 4.48 9.44
C LYS A 69 5.22 5.28 8.70
N LEU A 70 4.78 6.24 7.87
CA LEU A 70 5.68 7.13 7.14
C LEU A 70 6.19 8.30 8.00
N ASP A 71 5.73 8.42 9.23
CA ASP A 71 6.28 9.32 10.25
C ASP A 71 7.60 8.81 10.85
N GLY A 72 7.97 7.58 10.55
CA GLY A 72 9.22 6.97 11.02
C GLY A 72 10.46 7.42 10.25
N THR A 73 11.59 6.83 10.57
CA THR A 73 12.91 7.22 10.02
C THR A 73 13.12 6.85 8.56
N ALA A 74 12.39 5.87 8.05
CA ALA A 74 12.54 5.39 6.67
C ALA A 74 11.89 6.29 5.60
N LYS A 75 11.07 7.22 6.01
CA LYS A 75 10.46 8.35 5.26
C LYS A 75 10.35 8.21 3.74
N GLY A 76 9.60 7.23 3.30
CA GLY A 76 9.18 7.21 1.91
C GLY A 76 10.13 6.57 0.90
N GLY A 77 11.28 6.09 1.32
CA GLY A 77 12.15 5.29 0.42
C GLY A 77 11.41 4.09 -0.14
N VAL A 78 10.53 3.49 0.64
CA VAL A 78 9.71 2.36 0.22
C VAL A 78 8.75 2.75 -0.93
N LEU A 79 8.23 3.97 -0.93
CA LEU A 79 7.32 4.42 -1.99
C LEU A 79 8.05 4.54 -3.32
N VAL A 80 9.26 5.09 -3.31
CA VAL A 80 10.10 5.18 -4.51
C VAL A 80 10.43 3.78 -5.03
N ALA A 81 10.80 2.87 -4.15
CA ALA A 81 11.09 1.50 -4.51
C ALA A 81 9.87 0.77 -5.08
N LEU A 82 8.68 0.96 -4.49
CA LEU A 82 7.44 0.40 -4.99
C LEU A 82 7.09 0.96 -6.37
N ALA A 83 7.28 2.26 -6.59
CA ALA A 83 7.02 2.88 -7.88
C ALA A 83 7.92 2.31 -8.98
N ASN A 84 9.14 1.91 -8.64
CA ASN A 84 10.10 1.34 -9.59
C ASN A 84 10.05 -0.18 -9.70
N SER A 85 9.26 -0.85 -8.88
CA SER A 85 9.28 -2.31 -8.79
C SER A 85 8.54 -3.02 -9.91
N ARG A 86 7.74 -2.30 -10.69
CA ARG A 86 6.97 -2.87 -11.80
C ARG A 86 6.75 -1.82 -12.89
N GLU A 87 6.51 -2.30 -14.10
CA GLU A 87 6.31 -1.44 -15.29
C GLU A 87 5.12 -0.50 -15.11
N LYS A 88 4.00 -1.02 -14.56
CA LYS A 88 2.85 -0.21 -14.17
C LYS A 88 2.75 -0.22 -12.65
N PRO A 89 3.17 0.86 -11.96
CA PRO A 89 3.10 0.89 -10.51
C PRO A 89 1.65 0.85 -10.03
N LEU A 90 1.44 0.17 -8.90
CA LEU A 90 0.13 0.19 -8.24
C LEU A 90 -0.13 1.59 -7.68
N PRO A 91 -1.36 2.10 -7.82
CA PRO A 91 -1.69 3.38 -7.20
C PRO A 91 -1.63 3.29 -5.68
N ILE A 92 -1.09 4.32 -5.07
CA ILE A 92 -1.12 4.51 -3.62
C ILE A 92 -2.28 5.44 -3.33
N TYR A 93 -3.25 4.95 -2.58
CA TYR A 93 -4.47 5.73 -2.28
C TYR A 93 -4.31 6.60 -1.05
N TYR A 94 -3.69 6.05 0.01
CA TYR A 94 -3.53 6.74 1.28
C TYR A 94 -2.17 6.46 1.88
N ILE A 95 -1.71 7.40 2.71
CA ILE A 95 -0.52 7.23 3.53
C ILE A 95 -0.86 7.51 4.99
N GLY A 96 -0.24 6.77 5.89
CA GLY A 96 -0.33 6.98 7.33
C GLY A 96 0.93 7.65 7.84
N VAL A 97 0.75 8.80 8.48
CA VAL A 97 1.87 9.62 9.02
C VAL A 97 1.79 9.81 10.53
N GLY A 98 1.02 8.98 11.20
CA GLY A 98 0.82 9.00 12.65
C GLY A 98 -0.23 7.99 13.07
N GLU A 99 -0.80 8.17 14.27
CA GLU A 99 -1.71 7.20 14.88
C GLU A 99 -3.15 7.67 14.96
N THR A 100 -3.43 8.94 14.64
CA THR A 100 -4.80 9.46 14.68
C THR A 100 -5.48 9.28 13.34
N ILE A 101 -6.81 9.42 13.34
CA ILE A 101 -7.58 9.30 12.10
C ILE A 101 -7.19 10.36 11.07
N ASP A 102 -6.81 11.56 11.53
CA ASP A 102 -6.38 12.65 10.66
C ASP A 102 -5.00 12.40 10.05
N ASP A 103 -4.25 11.45 10.60
CA ASP A 103 -2.93 11.06 10.10
C ASP A 103 -3.01 10.05 8.95
N LEU A 104 -4.19 9.60 8.58
CA LEU A 104 -4.42 8.84 7.35
C LEU A 104 -4.83 9.83 6.27
N GLN A 105 -3.94 10.11 5.34
CA GLN A 105 -4.10 11.17 4.36
C GLN A 105 -4.13 10.61 2.93
N PRO A 106 -4.94 11.21 2.03
CA PRO A 106 -4.86 10.87 0.62
C PRO A 106 -3.44 11.10 0.09
N PHE A 107 -2.95 10.17 -0.72
CA PHE A 107 -1.62 10.27 -1.29
C PHE A 107 -1.65 11.15 -2.55
N LYS A 108 -0.73 12.12 -2.61
CA LYS A 108 -0.48 12.95 -3.79
C LYS A 108 0.99 12.83 -4.15
N ALA A 109 1.26 12.17 -5.26
CA ALA A 109 2.62 11.81 -5.66
C ALA A 109 3.53 13.02 -5.86
N ASP A 110 3.02 14.09 -6.45
CA ASP A 110 3.77 15.33 -6.69
C ASP A 110 4.14 16.05 -5.39
N GLU A 111 3.20 16.16 -4.46
CA GLU A 111 3.46 16.74 -3.14
C GLU A 111 4.45 15.90 -2.34
N PHE A 112 4.29 14.57 -2.40
CA PHE A 112 5.19 13.66 -1.71
C PHE A 112 6.61 13.75 -2.26
N ALA A 113 6.76 13.74 -3.58
CA ALA A 113 8.08 13.85 -4.22
C ALA A 113 8.75 15.18 -3.89
N ALA A 114 8.00 16.28 -3.89
CA ALA A 114 8.51 17.61 -3.51
C ALA A 114 8.99 17.63 -2.06
N ALA A 115 8.22 17.04 -1.15
CA ALA A 115 8.60 16.95 0.26
C ALA A 115 9.86 16.09 0.46
N LEU A 116 9.98 15.00 -0.27
CA LEU A 116 11.09 14.06 -0.16
C LEU A 116 12.43 14.71 -0.52
N ILE A 117 12.45 15.55 -1.53
CA ILE A 117 13.67 16.25 -1.98
C ILE A 117 13.78 17.69 -1.45
N GLY A 118 12.87 18.11 -0.57
CA GLY A 118 12.91 19.42 0.08
C GLY A 118 12.42 20.59 -0.76
N LEU A 119 11.83 20.37 -1.93
CA LEU A 119 11.33 21.43 -2.80
C LEU A 119 10.17 22.22 -2.19
N ASP A 120 9.36 21.59 -1.37
CA ASP A 120 8.27 22.25 -0.67
C ASP A 120 8.78 23.32 0.29
N GLN A 121 9.91 23.07 0.95
CA GLN A 121 10.56 24.03 1.84
C GLN A 121 11.15 25.20 1.06
N ILE A 122 11.74 24.94 -0.09
CA ILE A 122 12.29 25.97 -0.97
C ILE A 122 11.15 26.84 -1.53
N GLY A 123 10.08 26.21 -2.01
CA GLY A 123 8.90 26.90 -2.49
C GLY A 123 8.21 27.74 -1.41
N GLY A 124 8.16 27.21 -0.20
CA GLY A 124 7.62 27.92 0.96
C GLY A 124 8.44 29.14 1.33
N ALA A 125 9.76 29.06 1.20
CA ALA A 125 10.65 30.18 1.48
C ALA A 125 10.51 31.31 0.46
N ASN A 126 10.07 31.01 -0.74
CA ASN A 126 9.91 31.98 -1.82
C ASN A 126 8.49 32.57 -1.89
N LYS A 127 7.62 32.14 -1.03
CA LYS A 127 6.28 32.70 -0.89
C LYS A 127 6.27 33.75 0.19
#